data_287c298b5c2a88005547a5a330993a9f
#
_entry.id   287c298b5c2a88005547a5a330993a9f
#
_cell.length_a   1.000
_cell.length_b   1.000
_cell.length_c   1.000
_cell.angle_alpha   90.00
_cell.angle_beta   90.00
_cell.angle_gamma   90.00
#
_symmetry.space_group_name_H-M   'P 1'
#
loop_
_entity.id
_entity.type
_entity.pdbx_description
1 polymer ?
#
loop_
_entity_poly.entity_id
_entity_poly.type
_entity_poly.pdbx_seq_one_letter_code
_entity_poly.pdbx_strand_id
1 'polypeptide(L)'
;TTNFEATDDAIAAVEELGADVYPLFSFDLATHLAGVAPDGGDTDATVRVYQVRDKVDIASYVEGAAPTQTGQIALDRVFAANAGLGVGDTVTLQGRDYTVCGILTLPDYCASIQNNSDFTINAMSFGVAEVAPAEFAALLSDSENYSPSYTYAFILHDRTMAPSERIELESDMMDAITDNDTMVNDFIDCDSNQGINYALEDTEGDSTMWE
;
A
#
# COMPACT_ATOMS: atom_id res chain seq x y z
N THR A 1 9.83 3.58 4.95
CA THR A 1 9.33 2.73 6.06
C THR A 1 10.21 2.88 7.29
N THR A 2 9.61 2.80 8.46
CA THR A 2 10.28 2.91 9.75
C THR A 2 9.99 1.68 10.63
N ASN A 3 10.84 1.42 11.64
CA ASN A 3 10.63 0.30 12.57
C ASN A 3 9.44 0.51 13.52
N PHE A 4 9.17 1.79 13.85
CA PHE A 4 8.10 2.23 14.74
C PHE A 4 7.44 3.45 14.13
N GLU A 5 6.32 3.86 14.69
CA GLU A 5 5.70 5.13 14.32
C GLU A 5 6.71 6.28 14.51
N ALA A 6 6.85 7.13 13.47
CA ALA A 6 7.76 8.27 13.54
C ALA A 6 7.28 9.28 14.59
N THR A 7 8.23 9.93 15.24
CA THR A 7 7.91 10.98 16.23
C THR A 7 7.33 12.21 15.52
N ASP A 8 6.53 13.00 16.24
CA ASP A 8 6.01 14.27 15.73
C ASP A 8 7.16 15.22 15.34
N ASP A 9 8.27 15.19 16.07
CA ASP A 9 9.46 15.99 15.77
C ASP A 9 10.14 15.55 14.47
N ALA A 10 10.19 14.25 14.19
CA ALA A 10 10.72 13.73 12.92
C ALA A 10 9.85 14.14 11.72
N ILE A 11 8.53 14.07 11.88
CA ILE A 11 7.58 14.50 10.84
C ILE A 11 7.73 16.00 10.59
N ALA A 12 7.72 16.82 11.65
CA ALA A 12 7.87 18.25 11.53
C ALA A 12 9.19 18.66 10.88
N ALA A 13 10.29 17.97 11.19
CA ALA A 13 11.59 18.25 10.59
C ALA A 13 11.60 17.99 9.07
N VAL A 14 10.91 16.95 8.59
CA VAL A 14 10.75 16.71 7.14
C VAL A 14 9.85 17.76 6.49
N GLU A 15 8.78 18.18 7.17
CA GLU A 15 7.88 19.24 6.67
C GLU A 15 8.58 20.59 6.56
N GLU A 16 9.50 20.92 7.48
CA GLU A 16 10.33 22.13 7.41
C GLU A 16 11.27 22.15 6.20
N LEU A 17 11.64 20.98 5.66
CA LEU A 17 12.43 20.85 4.44
C LEU A 17 11.60 21.06 3.15
N GLY A 18 10.29 21.25 3.25
CA GLY A 18 9.40 21.57 2.13
C GLY A 18 8.68 20.38 1.53
N ALA A 19 8.22 19.47 2.36
CA ALA A 19 7.33 18.38 1.99
C ALA A 19 6.10 18.31 2.90
N ASP A 20 5.00 17.77 2.38
CA ASP A 20 3.89 17.31 3.22
C ASP A 20 4.06 15.81 3.48
N VAL A 21 3.91 15.37 4.73
CA VAL A 21 4.09 13.96 5.14
C VAL A 21 2.73 13.30 5.42
N TYR A 22 2.53 12.10 4.87
CA TYR A 22 1.29 11.33 5.01
C TYR A 22 1.55 9.92 5.51
N PRO A 23 0.95 9.48 6.64
CA PRO A 23 1.06 8.10 7.09
C PRO A 23 0.30 7.16 6.14
N LEU A 24 0.99 6.11 5.69
CA LEU A 24 0.45 5.01 4.91
C LEU A 24 0.65 3.69 5.65
N PHE A 25 0.14 3.61 6.88
CA PHE A 25 0.27 2.40 7.69
C PHE A 25 -0.54 1.26 7.12
N SER A 26 -0.05 0.05 7.28
CA SER A 26 -0.71 -1.15 6.78
C SER A 26 -0.52 -2.35 7.70
N PHE A 27 -1.37 -3.36 7.47
CA PHE A 27 -1.23 -4.68 8.09
C PHE A 27 -1.19 -5.73 6.99
N ASP A 28 -0.23 -6.63 7.05
CA ASP A 28 -0.19 -7.82 6.20
C ASP A 28 -0.96 -8.94 6.91
N LEU A 29 -2.17 -9.23 6.45
CA LEU A 29 -3.07 -10.22 7.05
C LEU A 29 -3.12 -11.50 6.20
N ALA A 30 -2.92 -12.64 6.86
CA ALA A 30 -2.97 -13.94 6.20
C ALA A 30 -4.41 -14.37 5.88
N THR A 31 -4.59 -15.00 4.72
CA THR A 31 -5.84 -15.65 4.31
C THR A 31 -5.56 -17.01 3.67
N HIS A 32 -6.52 -17.92 3.81
CA HIS A 32 -6.51 -19.21 3.15
C HIS A 32 -7.65 -19.26 2.14
N LEU A 33 -7.30 -19.48 0.88
CA LEU A 33 -8.24 -19.49 -0.24
C LEU A 33 -8.39 -20.92 -0.76
N ALA A 34 -9.56 -21.51 -0.58
CA ALA A 34 -9.83 -22.88 -0.97
C ALA A 34 -10.13 -22.99 -2.47
N GLY A 35 -9.46 -23.91 -3.16
CA GLY A 35 -9.76 -24.28 -4.53
C GLY A 35 -9.36 -23.26 -5.60
N VAL A 36 -8.53 -22.24 -5.25
CA VAL A 36 -8.15 -21.15 -6.19
C VAL A 36 -6.77 -21.34 -6.83
N ALA A 37 -5.98 -22.31 -6.37
CA ALA A 37 -4.71 -22.61 -7.03
C ALA A 37 -4.91 -23.11 -8.47
N PRO A 38 -3.93 -22.90 -9.38
CA PRO A 38 -4.06 -23.31 -10.79
C PRO A 38 -4.32 -24.81 -11.00
N ASP A 39 -3.94 -25.65 -10.05
CA ASP A 39 -4.21 -27.09 -10.04
C ASP A 39 -5.54 -27.47 -9.35
N GLY A 40 -6.32 -26.47 -8.90
CA GLY A 40 -7.56 -26.64 -8.15
C GLY A 40 -7.37 -26.92 -6.67
N GLY A 41 -6.14 -26.78 -6.16
CA GLY A 41 -5.82 -26.86 -4.73
C GLY A 41 -6.08 -25.56 -3.99
N ASP A 42 -5.72 -25.55 -2.72
CA ASP A 42 -5.81 -24.38 -1.85
C ASP A 42 -4.56 -23.51 -1.97
N THR A 43 -4.69 -22.23 -1.68
CA THR A 43 -3.59 -21.26 -1.68
C THR A 43 -3.62 -20.42 -0.41
N ASP A 44 -2.46 -20.26 0.22
CA ASP A 44 -2.25 -19.26 1.25
C ASP A 44 -1.84 -17.94 0.60
N ALA A 45 -2.45 -16.86 1.05
CA ALA A 45 -2.19 -15.53 0.53
C ALA A 45 -2.06 -14.51 1.67
N THR A 46 -1.47 -13.37 1.35
CA THR A 46 -1.38 -12.20 2.22
C THR A 46 -2.17 -11.06 1.61
N VAL A 47 -2.98 -10.39 2.41
CA VAL A 47 -3.68 -9.17 2.01
C VAL A 47 -3.12 -8.02 2.83
N ARG A 48 -2.53 -7.04 2.13
CA ARG A 48 -2.07 -5.79 2.74
C ARG A 48 -3.24 -4.83 2.89
N VAL A 49 -3.59 -4.55 4.13
CA VAL A 49 -4.78 -3.77 4.49
C VAL A 49 -4.38 -2.37 4.90
N TYR A 50 -4.95 -1.38 4.23
CA TYR A 50 -4.83 0.04 4.53
C TYR A 50 -6.13 0.60 5.10
N GLN A 51 -6.04 1.73 5.78
CA GLN A 51 -7.21 2.59 5.98
C GLN A 51 -7.60 3.23 4.63
N VAL A 52 -8.88 3.49 4.40
CA VAL A 52 -9.34 4.32 3.27
C VAL A 52 -8.53 5.61 3.21
N ARG A 53 -7.89 5.87 2.07
CA ARG A 53 -6.98 6.99 1.82
C ARG A 53 -7.70 8.13 1.13
N ASP A 54 -7.42 9.37 1.51
CA ASP A 54 -8.07 10.58 0.98
C ASP A 54 -7.09 11.69 0.54
N LYS A 55 -5.78 11.47 0.66
CA LYS A 55 -4.73 12.47 0.35
C LYS A 55 -3.75 12.00 -0.70
N VAL A 56 -3.18 10.81 -0.51
CA VAL A 56 -2.20 10.21 -1.41
C VAL A 56 -2.69 8.81 -1.79
N ASP A 57 -2.32 8.37 -2.98
CA ASP A 57 -2.63 7.02 -3.51
C ASP A 57 -4.12 6.66 -3.35
N ILE A 58 -4.99 7.61 -3.69
CA ILE A 58 -6.43 7.49 -3.51
C ILE A 58 -6.98 6.38 -4.41
N ALA A 59 -7.68 5.43 -3.80
CA ALA A 59 -8.28 4.30 -4.51
C ALA A 59 -9.35 4.72 -5.52
N SER A 60 -9.41 4.00 -6.64
CA SER A 60 -10.54 4.05 -7.57
C SER A 60 -11.39 2.80 -7.40
N TYR A 61 -12.67 2.96 -7.06
CA TYR A 61 -13.60 1.85 -6.88
C TYR A 61 -14.26 1.52 -8.22
N VAL A 62 -13.94 0.37 -8.78
CA VAL A 62 -14.49 -0.10 -10.06
C VAL A 62 -15.84 -0.79 -9.88
N GLU A 63 -16.12 -1.29 -8.67
CA GLU A 63 -17.38 -1.92 -8.28
C GLU A 63 -17.66 -1.63 -6.80
N GLY A 64 -18.93 -1.49 -6.42
CA GLY A 64 -19.31 -1.18 -5.04
C GLY A 64 -18.86 0.21 -4.57
N ALA A 65 -18.35 0.31 -3.35
CA ALA A 65 -17.97 1.58 -2.72
C ALA A 65 -16.88 1.38 -1.65
N ALA A 66 -16.30 2.51 -1.18
CA ALA A 66 -15.37 2.53 -0.06
C ALA A 66 -15.99 1.93 1.21
N PRO A 67 -15.21 1.22 2.03
CA PRO A 67 -15.64 0.76 3.36
C PRO A 67 -15.95 1.95 4.27
N THR A 68 -17.11 1.91 4.93
CA THR A 68 -17.54 2.97 5.85
C THR A 68 -17.81 2.46 7.27
N GLN A 69 -17.83 1.13 7.46
CA GLN A 69 -18.15 0.49 8.74
C GLN A 69 -17.15 -0.62 9.04
N THR A 70 -17.03 -0.98 10.32
CA THR A 70 -16.26 -2.16 10.76
C THR A 70 -16.80 -3.42 10.10
N GLY A 71 -15.90 -4.37 9.78
CA GLY A 71 -16.24 -5.61 9.09
C GLY A 71 -16.50 -5.46 7.58
N GLN A 72 -16.34 -4.26 7.00
CA GLN A 72 -16.33 -4.03 5.55
C GLN A 72 -14.90 -3.93 5.02
N ILE A 73 -14.70 -4.47 3.81
CA ILE A 73 -13.42 -4.41 3.10
C ILE A 73 -13.66 -4.14 1.61
N ALA A 74 -12.78 -3.36 0.99
CA ALA A 74 -12.67 -3.28 -0.45
C ALA A 74 -11.37 -3.94 -0.90
N LEU A 75 -11.45 -4.87 -1.84
CA LEU A 75 -10.32 -5.68 -2.32
C LEU A 75 -9.80 -5.16 -3.65
N ASP A 76 -8.50 -5.27 -3.86
CA ASP A 76 -7.89 -5.05 -5.17
C ASP A 76 -8.50 -5.99 -6.23
N ARG A 77 -8.73 -5.44 -7.42
CA ARG A 77 -9.42 -6.09 -8.52
C ARG A 77 -8.77 -7.39 -8.97
N VAL A 78 -7.44 -7.43 -9.02
CA VAL A 78 -6.73 -8.61 -9.54
C VAL A 78 -6.79 -9.75 -8.52
N PHE A 79 -6.55 -9.42 -7.24
CA PHE A 79 -6.67 -10.39 -6.15
C PHE A 79 -8.10 -10.92 -6.03
N ALA A 80 -9.10 -10.03 -6.02
CA ALA A 80 -10.51 -10.43 -5.93
C ALA A 80 -10.92 -11.38 -7.07
N ALA A 81 -10.52 -11.06 -8.32
CA ALA A 81 -10.79 -11.91 -9.46
C ALA A 81 -10.12 -13.28 -9.35
N ASN A 82 -8.86 -13.35 -8.92
CA ASN A 82 -8.13 -14.60 -8.73
C ASN A 82 -8.70 -15.44 -7.59
N ALA A 83 -9.15 -14.79 -6.51
CA ALA A 83 -9.78 -15.44 -5.37
C ALA A 83 -11.26 -15.82 -5.60
N GLY A 84 -11.84 -15.42 -6.73
CA GLY A 84 -13.26 -15.63 -7.04
C GLY A 84 -14.20 -14.85 -6.10
N LEU A 85 -13.76 -13.70 -5.59
CA LEU A 85 -14.51 -12.86 -4.66
C LEU A 85 -15.12 -11.65 -5.38
N GLY A 86 -16.37 -11.34 -5.05
CA GLY A 86 -17.10 -10.17 -5.53
C GLY A 86 -17.77 -9.40 -4.41
N VAL A 87 -18.40 -8.26 -4.75
CA VAL A 87 -19.15 -7.46 -3.79
C VAL A 87 -20.29 -8.28 -3.19
N GLY A 88 -20.35 -8.34 -1.86
CA GLY A 88 -21.30 -9.12 -1.06
C GLY A 88 -20.73 -10.43 -0.52
N ASP A 89 -19.60 -10.91 -1.03
CA ASP A 89 -18.94 -12.10 -0.52
C ASP A 89 -18.23 -11.83 0.80
N THR A 90 -17.83 -12.91 1.47
CA THR A 90 -17.06 -12.84 2.73
C THR A 90 -15.65 -13.35 2.49
N VAL A 91 -14.67 -12.61 2.99
CA VAL A 91 -13.27 -13.03 3.07
C VAL A 91 -12.83 -13.07 4.53
N THR A 92 -12.09 -14.12 4.90
CA THR A 92 -11.52 -14.25 6.25
C THR A 92 -10.05 -13.88 6.21
N LEU A 93 -9.67 -12.82 6.92
CA LEU A 93 -8.28 -12.39 7.07
C LEU A 93 -7.85 -12.55 8.52
N GLN A 94 -6.81 -13.34 8.76
CA GLN A 94 -6.25 -13.61 10.11
C GLN A 94 -7.34 -13.98 11.15
N GLY A 95 -8.32 -14.78 10.71
CA GLY A 95 -9.41 -15.25 11.56
C GLY A 95 -10.58 -14.27 11.78
N ARG A 96 -10.57 -13.10 11.12
CA ARG A 96 -11.69 -12.14 11.11
C ARG A 96 -12.40 -12.16 9.77
N ASP A 97 -13.72 -12.19 9.81
CA ASP A 97 -14.56 -12.17 8.63
C ASP A 97 -14.87 -10.73 8.21
N TYR A 98 -14.70 -10.45 6.92
CA TYR A 98 -15.03 -9.17 6.30
C TYR A 98 -15.99 -9.37 5.14
N THR A 99 -16.99 -8.50 5.03
CA THR A 99 -17.85 -8.43 3.85
C THR A 99 -17.19 -7.54 2.80
N VAL A 100 -17.01 -8.05 1.60
CA VAL A 100 -16.50 -7.29 0.45
C VAL A 100 -17.55 -6.27 0.05
N CYS A 101 -17.28 -4.98 0.25
CA CYS A 101 -18.19 -3.88 -0.09
C CYS A 101 -17.78 -3.14 -1.36
N GLY A 102 -16.56 -3.36 -1.85
CA GLY A 102 -16.06 -2.74 -3.07
C GLY A 102 -14.89 -3.51 -3.68
N ILE A 103 -14.70 -3.29 -4.98
CA ILE A 103 -13.52 -3.72 -5.73
C ILE A 103 -12.79 -2.46 -6.17
N LEU A 104 -11.51 -2.38 -5.89
CA LEU A 104 -10.70 -1.18 -6.08
C LEU A 104 -9.47 -1.40 -6.95
N THR A 105 -8.87 -0.31 -7.38
CA THR A 105 -7.51 -0.23 -7.88
C THR A 105 -6.77 0.89 -7.16
N LEU A 106 -5.48 0.70 -6.91
CA LEU A 106 -4.62 1.65 -6.20
C LEU A 106 -3.47 2.08 -7.10
N PRO A 107 -3.12 3.38 -7.15
CA PRO A 107 -2.05 3.89 -8.01
C PRO A 107 -0.66 3.31 -7.69
N ASP A 108 -0.39 3.10 -6.40
CA ASP A 108 0.85 2.53 -5.87
C ASP A 108 0.95 1.00 -6.00
N TYR A 109 -0.13 0.34 -6.46
CA TYR A 109 -0.21 -1.10 -6.73
C TYR A 109 -0.71 -1.40 -8.14
N CYS A 110 -0.18 -0.71 -9.15
CA CYS A 110 -0.44 -1.05 -10.55
C CYS A 110 -0.02 -2.48 -10.88
N ALA A 111 0.98 -3.00 -10.17
CA ALA A 111 1.37 -4.40 -10.16
C ALA A 111 1.29 -4.95 -8.72
N SER A 112 0.84 -6.20 -8.55
CA SER A 112 0.73 -6.86 -7.24
C SER A 112 2.12 -7.29 -6.73
N ILE A 113 2.95 -6.30 -6.36
CA ILE A 113 4.30 -6.47 -5.82
C ILE A 113 4.21 -6.30 -4.31
N GLN A 114 4.61 -7.32 -3.56
CA GLN A 114 4.55 -7.28 -2.10
C GLN A 114 5.67 -6.43 -1.50
N ASN A 115 6.89 -6.58 -2.02
CA ASN A 115 8.06 -5.80 -1.59
C ASN A 115 8.75 -5.17 -2.79
N ASN A 116 9.29 -3.97 -2.63
CA ASN A 116 9.98 -3.26 -3.71
C ASN A 116 11.20 -4.01 -4.27
N SER A 117 11.70 -5.01 -3.56
CA SER A 117 12.79 -5.91 -4.00
C SER A 117 12.31 -7.16 -4.75
N ASP A 118 11.00 -7.38 -4.89
CA ASP A 118 10.47 -8.57 -5.54
C ASP A 118 10.59 -8.45 -7.06
N PHE A 119 11.14 -9.48 -7.70
CA PHE A 119 11.32 -9.55 -9.16
C PHE A 119 10.15 -10.24 -9.88
N THR A 120 9.15 -10.72 -9.16
CA THR A 120 8.00 -11.45 -9.71
C THR A 120 6.71 -10.96 -9.11
N ILE A 121 5.72 -10.74 -9.99
CA ILE A 121 4.35 -10.46 -9.58
C ILE A 121 3.68 -11.78 -9.20
N ASN A 122 3.11 -11.84 -7.99
CA ASN A 122 2.35 -13.00 -7.55
C ASN A 122 0.95 -12.60 -7.07
N ALA A 123 0.09 -12.23 -8.01
CA ALA A 123 -1.27 -11.81 -7.74
C ALA A 123 -2.20 -12.93 -7.21
N MET A 124 -1.72 -14.16 -7.10
CA MET A 124 -2.43 -15.28 -6.47
C MET A 124 -2.21 -15.31 -4.95
N SER A 125 -1.02 -14.91 -4.49
CA SER A 125 -0.63 -15.00 -3.08
C SER A 125 -0.49 -13.64 -2.39
N PHE A 126 -0.67 -12.54 -3.12
CA PHE A 126 -0.63 -11.19 -2.57
C PHE A 126 -1.75 -10.32 -3.15
N GLY A 127 -2.46 -9.64 -2.28
CA GLY A 127 -3.47 -8.65 -2.62
C GLY A 127 -3.40 -7.42 -1.73
N VAL A 128 -4.14 -6.39 -2.11
CA VAL A 128 -4.24 -5.14 -1.36
C VAL A 128 -5.69 -4.84 -1.07
N ALA A 129 -5.96 -4.17 0.04
CA ALA A 129 -7.31 -3.85 0.44
C ALA A 129 -7.37 -2.55 1.24
N GLU A 130 -8.56 -1.96 1.28
CA GLU A 130 -8.88 -0.88 2.21
C GLU A 130 -10.00 -1.29 3.16
N VAL A 131 -9.91 -0.79 4.41
CA VAL A 131 -10.94 -0.91 5.44
C VAL A 131 -11.34 0.48 5.97
N ALA A 132 -12.50 0.56 6.62
CA ALA A 132 -12.94 1.80 7.25
C ALA A 132 -11.95 2.27 8.33
N PRO A 133 -11.83 3.60 8.57
CA PRO A 133 -10.94 4.15 9.61
C PRO A 133 -11.16 3.55 11.00
N ALA A 134 -12.41 3.27 11.36
CA ALA A 134 -12.74 2.65 12.65
C ALA A 134 -12.26 1.20 12.77
N GLU A 135 -12.27 0.44 11.66
CA GLU A 135 -11.72 -0.92 11.61
C GLU A 135 -10.19 -0.88 11.72
N PHE A 136 -9.55 0.02 10.98
CA PHE A 136 -8.09 0.18 11.03
C PHE A 136 -7.60 0.57 12.42
N ALA A 137 -8.29 1.50 13.08
CA ALA A 137 -7.99 1.88 14.47
C ALA A 137 -8.17 0.70 15.46
N ALA A 138 -9.13 -0.18 15.22
CA ALA A 138 -9.30 -1.39 16.02
C ALA A 138 -8.13 -2.37 15.82
N LEU A 139 -7.61 -2.53 14.61
CA LEU A 139 -6.39 -3.33 14.35
C LEU A 139 -5.17 -2.73 15.03
N LEU A 140 -4.96 -1.40 14.96
CA LEU A 140 -3.87 -0.71 15.64
C LEU A 140 -3.91 -0.88 17.17
N SER A 141 -5.09 -0.94 17.76
CA SER A 141 -5.25 -1.12 19.22
C SER A 141 -5.04 -2.56 19.70
N ASP A 142 -5.02 -3.53 18.80
CA ASP A 142 -4.80 -4.96 19.12
C ASP A 142 -3.38 -5.39 18.75
N SER A 143 -2.40 -4.77 19.38
CA SER A 143 -0.96 -5.03 19.13
C SER A 143 -0.48 -6.43 19.53
N GLU A 144 -1.29 -7.23 20.24
CA GLU A 144 -0.99 -8.63 20.55
C GLU A 144 -1.17 -9.54 19.32
N ASN A 145 -2.15 -9.21 18.47
CA ASN A 145 -2.51 -10.03 17.32
C ASN A 145 -2.10 -9.41 15.96
N TYR A 146 -1.88 -8.11 15.92
CA TYR A 146 -1.59 -7.38 14.68
C TYR A 146 -0.36 -6.50 14.83
N SER A 147 0.54 -6.57 13.84
CA SER A 147 1.74 -5.74 13.78
C SER A 147 1.65 -4.83 12.56
N PRO A 148 1.55 -3.50 12.76
CA PRO A 148 1.52 -2.56 11.65
C PRO A 148 2.89 -2.41 10.99
N SER A 149 2.88 -2.13 9.69
CA SER A 149 4.01 -1.55 8.96
C SER A 149 3.84 -0.03 8.93
N TYR A 150 4.87 0.68 9.35
CA TYR A 150 4.87 2.14 9.39
C TYR A 150 5.54 2.68 8.13
N THR A 151 4.74 3.05 7.16
CA THR A 151 5.19 3.70 5.92
C THR A 151 4.68 5.13 5.89
N TYR A 152 5.48 6.04 5.37
CA TYR A 152 5.11 7.44 5.16
C TYR A 152 5.34 7.78 3.69
N ALA A 153 4.35 8.39 3.06
CA ALA A 153 4.52 9.06 1.79
C ALA A 153 4.80 10.54 2.05
N PHE A 154 5.58 11.17 1.19
CA PHE A 154 5.77 12.61 1.24
C PHE A 154 5.60 13.21 -0.16
N ILE A 155 5.05 14.42 -0.20
CA ILE A 155 4.85 15.20 -1.40
C ILE A 155 5.70 16.46 -1.33
N LEU A 156 6.69 16.57 -2.21
CA LEU A 156 7.53 17.76 -2.30
C LEU A 156 6.72 18.98 -2.74
N HIS A 157 6.89 20.13 -2.08
CA HIS A 157 6.25 21.39 -2.46
C HIS A 157 6.77 21.88 -3.81
N ASP A 158 8.09 21.78 -4.07
CA ASP A 158 8.68 22.08 -5.37
C ASP A 158 8.82 20.80 -6.21
N ARG A 159 7.93 20.63 -7.18
CA ARG A 159 7.93 19.52 -8.14
C ARG A 159 8.78 19.77 -9.38
N THR A 160 9.40 20.95 -9.48
CA THR A 160 10.23 21.35 -10.62
C THR A 160 11.72 21.23 -10.34
N MET A 161 12.09 20.76 -9.17
CA MET A 161 13.44 20.57 -8.68
C MET A 161 14.26 19.68 -9.63
N ALA A 162 15.51 20.05 -9.87
CA ALA A 162 16.41 19.21 -10.67
C ALA A 162 16.72 17.89 -9.95
N PRO A 163 16.99 16.79 -10.68
CA PRO A 163 17.25 15.48 -10.04
C PRO A 163 18.36 15.52 -8.98
N SER A 164 19.41 16.29 -9.18
CA SER A 164 20.51 16.41 -8.20
C SER A 164 20.10 17.14 -6.93
N GLU A 165 19.23 18.16 -7.04
CA GLU A 165 18.70 18.90 -5.88
C GLU A 165 17.70 18.01 -5.10
N ARG A 166 16.93 17.19 -5.83
CA ARG A 166 16.02 16.22 -5.20
C ARG A 166 16.79 15.18 -4.39
N ILE A 167 17.86 14.59 -4.92
CA ILE A 167 18.70 13.61 -4.20
C ILE A 167 19.31 14.24 -2.93
N GLU A 168 19.76 15.50 -2.98
CA GLU A 168 20.28 16.21 -1.81
C GLU A 168 19.18 16.41 -0.76
N LEU A 169 17.99 16.85 -1.18
CA LEU A 169 16.84 17.01 -0.29
C LEU A 169 16.38 15.69 0.35
N GLU A 170 16.36 14.60 -0.41
CA GLU A 170 16.02 13.27 0.09
C GLU A 170 17.03 12.78 1.14
N SER A 171 18.32 13.10 0.96
CA SER A 171 19.35 12.84 1.97
C SER A 171 19.12 13.65 3.24
N ASP A 172 18.81 14.95 3.10
CA ASP A 172 18.52 15.83 4.23
C ASP A 172 17.27 15.36 5.00
N MET A 173 16.24 14.86 4.29
CA MET A 173 15.06 14.27 4.91
C MET A 173 15.38 13.00 5.71
N MET A 174 16.23 12.12 5.19
CA MET A 174 16.68 10.93 5.90
C MET A 174 17.44 11.28 7.18
N ASP A 175 18.33 12.28 7.11
CA ASP A 175 19.07 12.77 8.26
C ASP A 175 18.12 13.38 9.29
N ALA A 176 17.16 14.22 8.86
CA ALA A 176 16.16 14.82 9.72
C ALA A 176 15.30 13.78 10.48
N ILE A 177 14.90 12.69 9.80
CA ILE A 177 14.15 11.59 10.42
C ILE A 177 15.05 10.88 11.47
N THR A 178 16.29 10.58 11.11
CA THR A 178 17.21 9.82 11.96
C THR A 178 17.67 10.63 13.18
N ASP A 179 17.93 11.91 13.01
CA ASP A 179 18.32 12.84 14.09
C ASP A 179 17.20 13.03 15.13
N ASN A 180 15.96 12.71 14.76
CA ASN A 180 14.78 12.77 15.64
C ASN A 180 14.34 11.37 16.12
N ASP A 181 15.29 10.50 16.44
CA ASP A 181 15.08 9.19 17.07
C ASP A 181 14.20 8.21 16.28
N THR A 182 14.05 8.43 14.96
CA THR A 182 13.30 7.53 14.08
C THR A 182 14.23 6.71 13.18
N MET A 183 14.14 5.40 13.26
CA MET A 183 14.97 4.47 12.50
C MET A 183 14.32 4.17 11.15
N VAL A 184 14.97 4.58 10.06
CA VAL A 184 14.53 4.32 8.69
C VAL A 184 14.99 2.93 8.26
N ASN A 185 14.06 2.07 7.83
CA ASN A 185 14.36 0.75 7.29
C ASN A 185 14.57 0.77 5.79
N ASP A 186 13.74 1.54 5.09
CA ASP A 186 13.76 1.62 3.64
C ASP A 186 13.26 3.01 3.21
N PHE A 187 13.94 3.57 2.21
CA PHE A 187 13.60 4.83 1.58
C PHE A 187 13.47 4.60 0.07
N ILE A 188 12.30 4.87 -0.48
CA ILE A 188 11.99 4.62 -1.88
C ILE A 188 11.70 5.97 -2.52
N ASP A 189 12.55 6.42 -3.43
CA ASP A 189 12.31 7.58 -4.27
C ASP A 189 11.46 7.21 -5.51
N CYS A 190 11.10 8.22 -6.31
CA CYS A 190 10.31 8.01 -7.52
C CYS A 190 11.04 7.13 -8.55
N ASP A 191 12.38 7.22 -8.61
CA ASP A 191 13.17 6.50 -9.62
C ASP A 191 13.39 5.03 -9.22
N SER A 192 13.35 4.72 -7.92
CA SER A 192 13.50 3.36 -7.38
C SER A 192 12.17 2.66 -7.09
N ASN A 193 11.03 3.33 -7.29
CA ASN A 193 9.71 2.74 -7.06
C ASN A 193 9.32 1.78 -8.19
N GLN A 194 9.42 0.48 -7.95
CA GLN A 194 9.14 -0.55 -8.95
C GLN A 194 7.67 -0.55 -9.40
N GLY A 195 6.71 -0.26 -8.52
CA GLY A 195 5.30 -0.21 -8.89
C GLY A 195 5.02 0.89 -9.93
N ILE A 196 5.65 2.07 -9.77
CA ILE A 196 5.56 3.17 -10.75
C ILE A 196 6.31 2.81 -12.04
N ASN A 197 7.51 2.26 -11.93
CA ASN A 197 8.33 1.90 -13.08
C ASN A 197 7.64 0.87 -13.97
N TYR A 198 6.99 -0.15 -13.40
CA TYR A 198 6.20 -1.10 -14.17
C TYR A 198 5.06 -0.42 -14.95
N ALA A 199 4.35 0.52 -14.34
CA ALA A 199 3.27 1.23 -15.00
C ALA A 199 3.79 2.12 -16.15
N LEU A 200 4.97 2.73 -16.00
CA LEU A 200 5.60 3.56 -17.03
C LEU A 200 6.13 2.70 -18.19
N GLU A 201 6.79 1.59 -17.93
CA GLU A 201 7.29 0.67 -18.94
C GLU A 201 6.15 0.08 -19.81
N ASP A 202 5.01 -0.26 -19.20
CA ASP A 202 3.85 -0.77 -19.92
C ASP A 202 3.26 0.30 -20.88
N THR A 203 3.24 1.56 -20.46
CA THR A 203 2.77 2.67 -21.31
C THR A 203 3.74 3.02 -22.45
N GLU A 204 5.05 2.91 -22.25
CA GLU A 204 6.06 3.12 -23.29
C GLU A 204 6.06 1.97 -24.33
N GLY A 205 5.85 0.72 -23.89
CA GLY A 205 5.73 -0.44 -24.76
C GLY A 205 4.54 -0.35 -25.72
N ASP A 206 3.41 0.18 -25.26
CA ASP A 206 2.19 0.32 -26.07
C ASP A 206 2.32 1.46 -27.13
N SER A 207 3.12 2.49 -26.86
CA SER A 207 3.36 3.59 -27.80
C SER A 207 4.20 3.19 -29.02
N THR A 208 5.05 2.17 -28.90
CA THR A 208 5.91 1.68 -29.99
C THR A 208 5.22 0.68 -30.92
N MET A 209 4.05 0.18 -30.57
CA MET A 209 3.29 -0.76 -31.43
C MET A 209 2.42 -0.09 -32.51
N TRP A 210 2.36 1.25 -32.52
CA TRP A 210 1.52 2.04 -33.46
C TRP A 210 2.31 2.93 -34.42
N GLU A 211 3.64 2.82 -34.49
CA GLU A 211 4.50 3.40 -35.53
C GLU A 211 4.91 2.31 -36.57
#